data_d4130740fd5bdf25a0db25a1a195d406
#
_entry.id   d4130740fd5bdf25a0db25a1a195d406
#
_cell.length_a   1.000
_cell.length_b   1.000
_cell.length_c   1.000
_cell.angle_alpha   90.00
_cell.angle_beta   90.00
_cell.angle_gamma   90.00
#
_symmetry.space_group_name_H-M   'P 1'
#
loop_
_entity.id
_entity.type
_entity.pdbx_description
1 polymer ?
#
loop_
_entity_poly.entity_id
_entity_poly.type
_entity_poly.pdbx_seq_one_letter_code
_entity_poly.pdbx_strand_id
1 'polypeptide(L)'
;MSPKAQDPQVRSALIEAAARLLAEHGPDALTTRRLATEVGTSTMAVYTYFAGMEELRREVAREGFRRLAAYLDAVPDSDDPVYDLSALGGAYMTNAFTNFDLYRFMFLENPEDDDVGEGTFERLVRGVQRAMEAGRFEKSDPLPAATQLWVMAHGVVTLHKAGCLTLDETLTTMRDMALNLFTGFGDDKDAAIESMTKATELFLGAALPPTAEAV
;
A
#
# COMPACT_ATOMS: atom_id res chain seq x y z
N MET A 1 -1.68 42.15 1.42
CA MET A 1 -0.65 41.13 1.07
C MET A 1 -1.39 39.83 0.80
N SER A 2 -1.39 39.36 -0.44
CA SER A 2 -1.96 38.05 -0.75
C SER A 2 -1.18 36.96 -0.02
N PRO A 3 -1.82 35.91 0.54
CA PRO A 3 -1.11 34.78 1.11
C PRO A 3 -0.20 34.19 0.02
N LYS A 4 1.09 34.05 0.35
CA LYS A 4 2.02 33.37 -0.54
C LYS A 4 1.44 31.95 -0.79
N ALA A 5 1.17 31.62 -2.05
CA ALA A 5 0.66 30.30 -2.41
C ALA A 5 1.58 29.25 -1.77
N GLN A 6 0.98 28.29 -1.08
CA GLN A 6 1.73 27.18 -0.48
C GLN A 6 2.39 26.39 -1.62
N ASP A 7 3.70 26.21 -1.53
CA ASP A 7 4.46 25.44 -2.51
C ASP A 7 4.19 23.93 -2.29
N PRO A 8 3.56 23.23 -3.25
CA PRO A 8 3.27 21.81 -3.13
C PRO A 8 4.53 20.95 -2.92
N GLN A 9 5.69 21.37 -3.45
CA GLN A 9 6.94 20.63 -3.30
C GLN A 9 7.43 20.67 -1.85
N VAL A 10 7.31 21.83 -1.18
CA VAL A 10 7.66 21.94 0.25
C VAL A 10 6.73 21.09 1.11
N ARG A 11 5.42 21.05 0.80
CA ARG A 11 4.46 20.21 1.50
C ARG A 11 4.81 18.73 1.36
N SER A 12 5.10 18.27 0.14
CA SER A 12 5.52 16.90 -0.13
C SER A 12 6.81 16.53 0.61
N ALA A 13 7.82 17.40 0.55
CA ALA A 13 9.09 17.20 1.25
C ALA A 13 8.91 17.09 2.78
N LEU A 14 7.98 17.86 3.35
CA LEU A 14 7.65 17.76 4.79
C LEU A 14 7.00 16.43 5.14
N ILE A 15 6.08 15.91 4.31
CA ILE A 15 5.44 14.59 4.50
C ILE A 15 6.48 13.48 4.39
N GLU A 16 7.33 13.49 3.37
CA GLU A 16 8.40 12.51 3.18
C GLU A 16 9.38 12.47 4.35
N ALA A 17 9.85 13.66 4.78
CA ALA A 17 10.75 13.75 5.91
C ALA A 17 10.08 13.29 7.21
N ALA A 18 8.78 13.58 7.40
CA ALA A 18 8.02 13.12 8.54
C ALA A 18 7.92 11.58 8.54
N ALA A 19 7.62 10.97 7.39
CA ALA A 19 7.56 9.51 7.26
C ALA A 19 8.90 8.84 7.62
N ARG A 20 10.03 9.37 7.09
CA ARG A 20 11.37 8.86 7.43
C ARG A 20 11.68 9.00 8.92
N LEU A 21 11.42 10.18 9.51
CA LEU A 21 11.68 10.43 10.93
C LEU A 21 10.89 9.47 11.83
N LEU A 22 9.62 9.21 11.48
CA LEU A 22 8.78 8.25 12.19
C LEU A 22 9.32 6.82 12.08
N ALA A 23 9.71 6.40 10.88
CA ALA A 23 10.22 5.05 10.63
C ALA A 23 11.56 4.77 11.32
N GLU A 24 12.51 5.71 11.26
CA GLU A 24 13.86 5.52 11.77
C GLU A 24 13.99 5.75 13.27
N HIS A 25 13.14 6.62 13.82
CA HIS A 25 13.35 7.13 15.18
C HIS A 25 12.09 7.09 16.06
N GLY A 26 10.97 6.63 15.52
CA GLY A 26 9.69 6.55 16.22
C GLY A 26 8.96 7.90 16.40
N PRO A 27 7.76 7.86 17.03
CA PRO A 27 6.88 9.02 17.09
C PRO A 27 7.45 10.19 17.89
N ASP A 28 8.27 9.96 18.90
CA ASP A 28 8.88 11.01 19.73
C ASP A 28 9.92 11.85 18.96
N ALA A 29 10.47 11.31 17.89
CA ALA A 29 11.43 12.02 17.06
C ALA A 29 10.78 13.03 16.12
N LEU A 30 9.48 12.90 15.85
CA LEU A 30 8.76 13.81 14.97
C LEU A 30 8.41 15.10 15.70
N THR A 31 9.31 16.08 15.62
CA THR A 31 9.09 17.43 16.14
C THR A 31 9.17 18.46 15.01
N THR A 32 8.41 19.57 15.14
CA THR A 32 8.45 20.68 14.16
C THR A 32 9.87 21.18 13.88
N ARG A 33 10.70 21.24 14.91
CA ARG A 33 12.09 21.74 14.79
C ARG A 33 12.94 20.76 13.98
N ARG A 34 12.86 19.46 14.29
CA ARG A 34 13.63 18.43 13.58
C ARG A 34 13.18 18.33 12.13
N LEU A 35 11.86 18.33 11.91
CA LEU A 35 11.29 18.31 10.58
C LEU A 35 11.70 19.53 9.73
N ALA A 36 11.62 20.73 10.30
CA ALA A 36 12.05 21.95 9.62
C ALA A 36 13.54 21.91 9.25
N THR A 37 14.39 21.36 10.13
CA THR A 37 15.83 21.19 9.87
C THR A 37 16.06 20.19 8.75
N GLU A 38 15.36 19.06 8.76
CA GLU A 38 15.48 18.00 7.75
C GLU A 38 15.17 18.48 6.33
N VAL A 39 14.15 19.34 6.21
CA VAL A 39 13.71 19.90 4.91
C VAL A 39 14.41 21.19 4.55
N GLY A 40 15.22 21.76 5.46
CA GLY A 40 15.89 23.05 5.23
C GLY A 40 14.92 24.23 5.23
N THR A 41 13.85 24.17 6.03
CA THR A 41 12.82 25.22 6.14
C THR A 41 12.71 25.75 7.57
N SER A 42 11.75 26.64 7.83
CA SER A 42 11.49 27.17 9.17
C SER A 42 10.38 26.43 9.88
N THR A 43 10.37 26.42 11.22
CA THR A 43 9.25 25.89 12.00
C THR A 43 7.92 26.61 11.68
N MET A 44 7.98 27.89 11.33
CA MET A 44 6.80 28.65 10.89
C MET A 44 6.25 28.14 9.56
N ALA A 45 7.13 27.66 8.65
CA ALA A 45 6.70 27.06 7.41
C ALA A 45 5.90 25.78 7.68
N VAL A 46 6.35 24.91 8.62
CA VAL A 46 5.60 23.71 9.00
C VAL A 46 4.17 24.06 9.44
N TYR A 47 4.01 25.07 10.28
CA TYR A 47 2.68 25.54 10.70
C TYR A 47 1.87 26.22 9.59
N THR A 48 2.52 26.67 8.52
CA THR A 48 1.83 27.20 7.35
C THR A 48 1.15 26.09 6.54
N TYR A 49 1.74 24.89 6.51
CA TYR A 49 1.22 23.77 5.75
C TYR A 49 0.30 22.84 6.57
N PHE A 50 0.51 22.80 7.90
CA PHE A 50 -0.23 21.89 8.78
C PHE A 50 -0.65 22.62 10.07
N ALA A 51 -1.90 22.44 10.50
CA ALA A 51 -2.40 23.08 11.71
C ALA A 51 -1.76 22.54 13.01
N GLY A 52 -0.87 21.56 12.91
CA GLY A 52 -0.13 20.96 14.01
C GLY A 52 0.47 19.62 13.65
N MET A 53 1.15 19.01 14.62
CA MET A 53 1.82 17.72 14.41
C MET A 53 0.82 16.57 14.20
N GLU A 54 -0.35 16.67 14.79
CA GLU A 54 -1.42 15.66 14.63
C GLU A 54 -1.98 15.66 13.20
N GLU A 55 -2.22 16.84 12.64
CA GLU A 55 -2.63 16.94 11.23
C GLU A 55 -1.52 16.46 10.30
N LEU A 56 -0.26 16.77 10.59
CA LEU A 56 0.85 16.25 9.81
C LEU A 56 0.88 14.72 9.82
N ARG A 57 0.65 14.08 10.97
CA ARG A 57 0.58 12.61 11.08
C ARG A 57 -0.53 12.03 10.21
N ARG A 58 -1.74 12.60 10.27
CA ARG A 58 -2.85 12.22 9.41
C ARG A 58 -2.51 12.39 7.91
N GLU A 59 -1.87 13.48 7.56
CA GLU A 59 -1.44 13.73 6.18
C GLU A 59 -0.36 12.74 5.70
N VAL A 60 0.54 12.30 6.57
CA VAL A 60 1.50 11.23 6.27
C VAL A 60 0.76 9.91 5.98
N ALA A 61 -0.23 9.56 6.80
CA ALA A 61 -1.04 8.37 6.56
C ALA A 61 -1.84 8.46 5.24
N ARG A 62 -2.50 9.61 4.99
CA ARG A 62 -3.24 9.87 3.74
C ARG A 62 -2.34 9.76 2.51
N GLU A 63 -1.13 10.30 2.57
CA GLU A 63 -0.16 10.18 1.48
C GLU A 63 0.23 8.72 1.22
N GLY A 64 0.40 7.94 2.28
CA GLY A 64 0.66 6.49 2.17
C GLY A 64 -0.47 5.76 1.45
N PHE A 65 -1.73 5.99 1.86
CA PHE A 65 -2.89 5.39 1.21
C PHE A 65 -3.10 5.91 -0.23
N ARG A 66 -2.83 7.18 -0.48
CA ARG A 66 -2.89 7.75 -1.84
C ARG A 66 -1.89 7.06 -2.78
N ARG A 67 -0.68 6.76 -2.31
CA ARG A 67 0.30 6.01 -3.10
C ARG A 67 -0.14 4.57 -3.32
N LEU A 68 -0.61 3.91 -2.27
CA LEU A 68 -1.15 2.55 -2.40
C LEU A 68 -2.29 2.53 -3.43
N ALA A 69 -3.25 3.44 -3.35
CA ALA A 69 -4.34 3.55 -4.31
C ALA A 69 -3.81 3.70 -5.75
N ALA A 70 -2.81 4.56 -5.98
CA ALA A 70 -2.22 4.74 -7.30
C ALA A 70 -1.58 3.45 -7.87
N TYR A 71 -0.93 2.64 -7.03
CA TYR A 71 -0.41 1.33 -7.45
C TYR A 71 -1.53 0.34 -7.78
N LEU A 72 -2.59 0.31 -6.96
CA LEU A 72 -3.73 -0.58 -7.21
C LEU A 72 -4.53 -0.15 -8.44
N ASP A 73 -4.71 1.14 -8.68
CA ASP A 73 -5.45 1.67 -9.83
C ASP A 73 -4.70 1.50 -11.15
N ALA A 74 -3.38 1.31 -11.10
CA ALA A 74 -2.58 0.95 -12.27
C ALA A 74 -2.85 -0.49 -12.76
N VAL A 75 -3.53 -1.32 -11.97
CA VAL A 75 -3.96 -2.67 -12.37
C VAL A 75 -5.37 -2.58 -12.97
N PRO A 76 -5.53 -2.72 -14.29
CA PRO A 76 -6.85 -2.69 -14.92
C PRO A 76 -7.63 -3.96 -14.60
N ASP A 77 -8.95 -3.85 -14.60
CA ASP A 77 -9.82 -5.02 -14.58
C ASP A 77 -9.76 -5.77 -15.91
N SER A 78 -9.61 -7.09 -15.86
CA SER A 78 -9.62 -8.00 -17.03
C SER A 78 -10.81 -8.97 -16.96
N ASP A 79 -10.89 -9.87 -17.94
CA ASP A 79 -11.89 -10.95 -17.94
C ASP A 79 -11.54 -12.08 -16.96
N ASP A 80 -10.33 -12.08 -16.38
CA ASP A 80 -9.87 -13.06 -15.40
C ASP A 80 -9.69 -12.40 -14.01
N PRO A 81 -10.70 -12.47 -13.13
CA PRO A 81 -10.65 -11.82 -11.83
C PRO A 81 -9.61 -12.42 -10.87
N VAL A 82 -9.15 -13.66 -11.08
CA VAL A 82 -8.09 -14.27 -10.27
C VAL A 82 -6.72 -13.74 -10.70
N TYR A 83 -6.53 -13.52 -12.00
CA TYR A 83 -5.40 -12.76 -12.50
C TYR A 83 -5.36 -11.35 -11.89
N ASP A 84 -6.50 -10.64 -11.90
CA ASP A 84 -6.59 -9.27 -11.34
C ASP A 84 -6.26 -9.25 -9.84
N LEU A 85 -6.77 -10.21 -9.05
CA LEU A 85 -6.44 -10.34 -7.61
C LEU A 85 -4.95 -10.60 -7.40
N SER A 86 -4.34 -11.44 -8.23
CA SER A 86 -2.89 -11.71 -8.17
C SER A 86 -2.07 -10.48 -8.51
N ALA A 87 -2.49 -9.74 -9.54
CA ALA A 87 -1.87 -8.48 -9.94
C ALA A 87 -2.02 -7.40 -8.85
N LEU A 88 -3.18 -7.29 -8.21
CA LEU A 88 -3.38 -6.40 -7.06
C LEU A 88 -2.43 -6.75 -5.90
N GLY A 89 -2.21 -8.04 -5.62
CA GLY A 89 -1.23 -8.50 -4.64
C GLY A 89 0.19 -8.05 -4.97
N GLY A 90 0.60 -8.16 -6.24
CA GLY A 90 1.88 -7.66 -6.72
C GLY A 90 2.03 -6.13 -6.60
N ALA A 91 1.00 -5.38 -6.96
CA ALA A 91 0.96 -3.92 -6.83
C ALA A 91 1.06 -3.48 -5.35
N TYR A 92 0.34 -4.17 -4.45
CA TYR A 92 0.43 -3.96 -3.01
C TYR A 92 1.85 -4.17 -2.48
N MET A 93 2.49 -5.30 -2.82
CA MET A 93 3.87 -5.59 -2.40
C MET A 93 4.85 -4.56 -2.95
N THR A 94 4.70 -4.16 -4.20
CA THR A 94 5.55 -3.15 -4.83
C THR A 94 5.45 -1.81 -4.10
N ASN A 95 4.23 -1.35 -3.79
CA ASN A 95 4.03 -0.16 -2.98
C ASN A 95 4.70 -0.29 -1.62
N ALA A 96 4.48 -1.42 -0.93
CA ALA A 96 5.04 -1.66 0.40
C ALA A 96 6.57 -1.66 0.42
N PHE A 97 7.22 -2.18 -0.62
CA PHE A 97 8.68 -2.20 -0.72
C PHE A 97 9.27 -0.84 -1.11
N THR A 98 8.60 -0.11 -2.00
CA THR A 98 9.03 1.20 -2.49
C THR A 98 8.80 2.30 -1.44
N ASN A 99 7.67 2.24 -0.73
CA ASN A 99 7.22 3.28 0.21
C ASN A 99 7.13 2.75 1.65
N PHE A 100 8.14 1.98 2.10
CA PHE A 100 8.03 1.25 3.36
C PHE A 100 7.81 2.13 4.58
N ASP A 101 8.43 3.31 4.65
CA ASP A 101 8.25 4.24 5.76
C ASP A 101 6.78 4.70 5.89
N LEU A 102 6.16 5.03 4.75
CA LEU A 102 4.74 5.36 4.69
C LEU A 102 3.86 4.14 5.02
N TYR A 103 4.17 2.98 4.44
CA TYR A 103 3.46 1.73 4.68
C TYR A 103 3.41 1.37 6.17
N ARG A 104 4.56 1.46 6.85
CA ARG A 104 4.64 1.20 8.30
C ARG A 104 3.74 2.15 9.08
N PHE A 105 3.79 3.43 8.75
CA PHE A 105 3.00 4.45 9.45
C PHE A 105 1.49 4.27 9.22
N MET A 106 1.06 3.95 8.00
CA MET A 106 -0.33 3.72 7.66
C MET A 106 -1.02 2.67 8.54
N PHE A 107 -0.33 1.55 8.77
CA PHE A 107 -0.94 0.37 9.37
C PHE A 107 -0.55 0.11 10.83
N LEU A 108 0.61 0.59 11.27
CA LEU A 108 1.15 0.23 12.59
C LEU A 108 1.17 1.38 13.59
N GLU A 109 1.20 2.61 13.13
CA GLU A 109 1.42 3.78 13.99
C GLU A 109 0.27 4.80 13.97
N ASN A 110 -0.72 4.65 13.09
CA ASN A 110 -1.86 5.57 12.99
C ASN A 110 -3.20 4.82 12.86
N PRO A 111 -3.67 4.17 13.92
CA PRO A 111 -4.89 3.35 13.89
C PRO A 111 -6.21 4.15 13.98
N GLU A 112 -6.18 5.49 14.14
CA GLU A 112 -7.37 6.26 14.54
C GLU A 112 -8.13 6.96 13.40
N ASP A 113 -7.69 6.84 12.13
CA ASP A 113 -8.38 7.49 11.00
C ASP A 113 -9.04 6.41 10.11
N ASP A 114 -10.22 5.96 10.51
CA ASP A 114 -10.94 4.82 9.91
C ASP A 114 -11.27 5.02 8.41
N ASP A 115 -11.38 6.27 7.94
CA ASP A 115 -11.84 6.54 6.56
C ASP A 115 -10.71 6.54 5.50
N VAL A 116 -9.45 6.67 5.91
CA VAL A 116 -8.34 6.98 4.99
C VAL A 116 -7.90 5.78 4.13
N GLY A 117 -8.14 4.55 4.60
CA GLY A 117 -7.76 3.32 3.90
C GLY A 117 -8.91 2.57 3.21
N GLU A 118 -10.15 2.97 3.45
CA GLU A 118 -11.36 2.24 3.06
C GLU A 118 -11.41 1.94 1.56
N GLY A 119 -11.15 2.92 0.71
CA GLY A 119 -11.18 2.74 -0.74
C GLY A 119 -10.18 1.74 -1.30
N THR A 120 -9.01 1.57 -0.64
CA THR A 120 -8.00 0.58 -1.07
C THR A 120 -8.43 -0.85 -0.71
N PHE A 121 -9.06 -1.04 0.44
CA PHE A 121 -9.62 -2.32 0.85
C PHE A 121 -10.87 -2.69 0.05
N GLU A 122 -11.76 -1.73 -0.23
CA GLU A 122 -12.92 -1.94 -1.10
C GLU A 122 -12.54 -2.44 -2.49
N ARG A 123 -11.40 -2.00 -3.04
CA ARG A 123 -10.93 -2.51 -4.33
C ARG A 123 -10.63 -4.02 -4.26
N LEU A 124 -10.04 -4.50 -3.18
CA LEU A 124 -9.81 -5.93 -2.96
C LEU A 124 -11.14 -6.68 -2.80
N VAL A 125 -12.09 -6.13 -2.03
CA VAL A 125 -13.44 -6.70 -1.86
C VAL A 125 -14.15 -6.84 -3.21
N ARG A 126 -14.10 -5.80 -4.06
CA ARG A 126 -14.66 -5.86 -5.43
C ARG A 126 -13.98 -6.94 -6.30
N GLY A 127 -12.65 -7.09 -6.19
CA GLY A 127 -11.93 -8.15 -6.90
C GLY A 127 -12.42 -9.55 -6.52
N VAL A 128 -12.60 -9.80 -5.21
CA VAL A 128 -13.18 -11.06 -4.71
C VAL A 128 -14.61 -11.26 -5.19
N GLN A 129 -15.44 -10.22 -5.13
CA GLN A 129 -16.82 -10.28 -5.63
C GLN A 129 -16.88 -10.66 -7.11
N ARG A 130 -16.01 -10.05 -7.95
CA ARG A 130 -15.92 -10.39 -9.38
C ARG A 130 -15.52 -11.86 -9.59
N ALA A 131 -14.62 -12.41 -8.77
CA ALA A 131 -14.23 -13.80 -8.82
C ALA A 131 -15.42 -14.75 -8.48
N MET A 132 -16.25 -14.36 -7.52
CA MET A 132 -17.51 -15.08 -7.18
C MET A 132 -18.55 -14.98 -8.31
N GLU A 133 -18.71 -13.80 -8.92
CA GLU A 133 -19.63 -13.57 -10.04
C GLU A 133 -19.22 -14.36 -11.30
N ALA A 134 -17.91 -14.47 -11.56
CA ALA A 134 -17.34 -15.26 -12.63
C ALA A 134 -17.38 -16.79 -12.37
N GLY A 135 -17.80 -17.22 -11.18
CA GLY A 135 -17.86 -18.65 -10.80
C GLY A 135 -16.48 -19.26 -10.50
N ARG A 136 -15.44 -18.44 -10.31
CA ARG A 136 -14.12 -18.88 -9.89
C ARG A 136 -14.10 -19.17 -8.39
N PHE A 137 -14.75 -18.35 -7.58
CA PHE A 137 -14.91 -18.56 -6.15
C PHE A 137 -16.36 -18.95 -5.81
N GLU A 138 -16.52 -19.69 -4.72
CA GLU A 138 -17.85 -20.00 -4.17
C GLU A 138 -18.57 -18.72 -3.75
N LYS A 139 -19.87 -18.63 -4.04
CA LYS A 139 -20.70 -17.48 -3.70
C LYS A 139 -20.91 -17.39 -2.20
N SER A 140 -20.40 -16.32 -1.60
CA SER A 140 -20.54 -16.02 -0.17
C SER A 140 -20.41 -14.51 0.05
N ASP A 141 -20.30 -14.07 1.32
CA ASP A 141 -19.86 -12.72 1.64
C ASP A 141 -18.40 -12.55 1.19
N PRO A 142 -18.07 -11.55 0.34
CA PRO A 142 -16.70 -11.34 -0.13
C PRO A 142 -15.74 -10.81 0.96
N LEU A 143 -16.27 -10.22 2.02
CA LEU A 143 -15.48 -9.54 3.04
C LEU A 143 -14.49 -10.48 3.78
N PRO A 144 -14.88 -11.69 4.23
CA PRO A 144 -13.94 -12.62 4.88
C PRO A 144 -12.80 -13.05 3.96
N ALA A 145 -13.08 -13.34 2.67
CA ALA A 145 -12.05 -13.73 1.71
C ALA A 145 -11.09 -12.57 1.41
N ALA A 146 -11.60 -11.36 1.20
CA ALA A 146 -10.78 -10.17 1.04
C ALA A 146 -9.90 -9.91 2.26
N THR A 147 -10.43 -10.07 3.48
CA THR A 147 -9.68 -9.92 4.73
C THR A 147 -8.54 -10.94 4.81
N GLN A 148 -8.75 -12.20 4.44
CA GLN A 148 -7.71 -13.22 4.45
C GLN A 148 -6.58 -12.89 3.46
N LEU A 149 -6.91 -12.43 2.25
CA LEU A 149 -5.93 -11.99 1.25
C LEU A 149 -5.12 -10.79 1.75
N TRP A 150 -5.79 -9.82 2.36
CA TRP A 150 -5.12 -8.65 2.92
C TRP A 150 -4.18 -9.01 4.07
N VAL A 151 -4.64 -9.83 5.04
CA VAL A 151 -3.83 -10.29 6.19
C VAL A 151 -2.61 -11.07 5.71
N MET A 152 -2.77 -11.94 4.72
CA MET A 152 -1.68 -12.69 4.09
C MET A 152 -0.62 -11.72 3.53
N ALA A 153 -1.02 -10.79 2.66
CA ALA A 153 -0.11 -9.85 2.02
C ALA A 153 0.61 -8.97 3.04
N HIS A 154 -0.15 -8.45 4.02
CA HIS A 154 0.39 -7.62 5.10
C HIS A 154 1.39 -8.40 5.96
N GLY A 155 1.06 -9.63 6.35
CA GLY A 155 1.94 -10.48 7.16
C GLY A 155 3.26 -10.81 6.46
N VAL A 156 3.21 -11.20 5.19
CA VAL A 156 4.40 -11.53 4.40
C VAL A 156 5.31 -10.31 4.24
N VAL A 157 4.77 -9.14 3.90
CA VAL A 157 5.54 -7.88 3.79
C VAL A 157 6.18 -7.51 5.12
N THR A 158 5.45 -7.60 6.21
CA THR A 158 5.94 -7.26 7.56
C THR A 158 7.09 -8.17 7.98
N LEU A 159 6.98 -9.49 7.78
CA LEU A 159 8.02 -10.45 8.10
C LEU A 159 9.28 -10.27 7.24
N HIS A 160 9.12 -9.95 5.94
CA HIS A 160 10.24 -9.61 5.08
C HIS A 160 11.02 -8.38 5.61
N LYS A 161 10.29 -7.33 5.92
CA LYS A 161 10.91 -6.08 6.41
C LYS A 161 11.51 -6.22 7.81
N ALA A 162 11.02 -7.15 8.62
CA ALA A 162 11.63 -7.54 9.90
C ALA A 162 12.90 -8.41 9.73
N GLY A 163 13.27 -8.78 8.50
CA GLY A 163 14.41 -9.66 8.22
C GLY A 163 14.15 -11.14 8.53
N CYS A 164 12.90 -11.52 8.78
CA CYS A 164 12.53 -12.92 9.05
C CYS A 164 12.44 -13.76 7.78
N LEU A 165 12.22 -13.12 6.62
CA LEU A 165 12.15 -13.75 5.31
C LEU A 165 13.08 -13.03 4.32
N THR A 166 13.81 -13.79 3.54
CA THR A 166 14.51 -13.27 2.35
C THR A 166 13.50 -12.86 1.27
N LEU A 167 13.93 -12.16 0.24
CA LEU A 167 13.03 -11.79 -0.86
C LEU A 167 12.46 -13.03 -1.57
N ASP A 168 13.27 -14.04 -1.81
CA ASP A 168 12.86 -15.28 -2.47
C ASP A 168 11.83 -16.05 -1.64
N GLU A 169 12.06 -16.20 -0.32
CA GLU A 169 11.08 -16.80 0.60
C GLU A 169 9.78 -15.99 0.66
N THR A 170 9.89 -14.66 0.61
CA THR A 170 8.73 -13.74 0.59
C THR A 170 7.86 -13.99 -0.63
N LEU A 171 8.46 -13.99 -1.83
CA LEU A 171 7.74 -14.20 -3.10
C LEU A 171 7.15 -15.61 -3.18
N THR A 172 7.90 -16.62 -2.76
CA THR A 172 7.46 -18.01 -2.73
C THR A 172 6.28 -18.17 -1.75
N THR A 173 6.43 -17.66 -0.52
CA THR A 173 5.37 -17.74 0.50
C THR A 173 4.09 -17.03 0.05
N MET A 174 4.23 -15.82 -0.52
CA MET A 174 3.09 -15.05 -1.03
C MET A 174 2.33 -15.83 -2.10
N ARG A 175 3.05 -16.41 -3.07
CA ARG A 175 2.46 -17.22 -4.14
C ARG A 175 1.75 -18.46 -3.60
N ASP A 176 2.42 -19.22 -2.74
CA ASP A 176 1.88 -20.49 -2.24
C ASP A 176 0.68 -20.26 -1.31
N MET A 177 0.71 -19.21 -0.49
CA MET A 177 -0.45 -18.84 0.34
C MET A 177 -1.61 -18.33 -0.51
N ALA A 178 -1.36 -17.51 -1.54
CA ALA A 178 -2.41 -17.05 -2.46
C ALA A 178 -3.08 -18.22 -3.17
N LEU A 179 -2.30 -19.19 -3.69
CA LEU A 179 -2.83 -20.39 -4.32
C LEU A 179 -3.70 -21.21 -3.34
N ASN A 180 -3.24 -21.39 -2.09
CA ASN A 180 -4.00 -22.09 -1.07
C ASN A 180 -5.32 -21.39 -0.73
N LEU A 181 -5.32 -20.04 -0.67
CA LEU A 181 -6.54 -19.27 -0.43
C LEU A 181 -7.50 -19.34 -1.61
N PHE A 182 -7.02 -19.14 -2.85
CA PHE A 182 -7.87 -19.20 -4.04
C PHE A 182 -8.54 -20.58 -4.18
N THR A 183 -7.78 -21.66 -4.01
CA THR A 183 -8.35 -23.02 -4.00
C THR A 183 -9.28 -23.24 -2.83
N GLY A 184 -8.98 -22.70 -1.66
CA GLY A 184 -9.85 -22.73 -0.48
C GLY A 184 -11.15 -21.94 -0.65
N PHE A 185 -11.16 -20.92 -1.52
CA PHE A 185 -12.36 -20.18 -1.91
C PHE A 185 -13.18 -20.87 -3.02
N GLY A 186 -12.70 -22.01 -3.54
CA GLY A 186 -13.40 -22.84 -4.53
C GLY A 186 -12.84 -22.78 -5.94
N ASP A 187 -11.72 -22.08 -6.18
CA ASP A 187 -11.12 -22.02 -7.52
C ASP A 187 -10.51 -23.36 -7.93
N ASP A 188 -10.54 -23.65 -9.23
CA ASP A 188 -9.76 -24.75 -9.79
C ASP A 188 -8.27 -24.47 -9.66
N LYS A 189 -7.51 -25.44 -9.16
CA LYS A 189 -6.10 -25.26 -8.86
C LYS A 189 -5.26 -24.93 -10.11
N ASP A 190 -5.53 -25.59 -11.23
CA ASP A 190 -4.75 -25.40 -12.45
C ASP A 190 -5.10 -24.05 -13.09
N ALA A 191 -6.38 -23.66 -13.07
CA ALA A 191 -6.81 -22.33 -13.49
C ALA A 191 -6.23 -21.21 -12.61
N ALA A 192 -6.16 -21.39 -11.28
CA ALA A 192 -5.52 -20.45 -10.37
C ALA A 192 -4.03 -20.29 -10.70
N ILE A 193 -3.30 -21.39 -10.91
CA ILE A 193 -1.87 -21.36 -11.28
C ILE A 193 -1.68 -20.61 -12.61
N GLU A 194 -2.52 -20.85 -13.61
CA GLU A 194 -2.46 -20.16 -14.89
C GLU A 194 -2.64 -18.63 -14.73
N SER A 195 -3.69 -18.21 -14.02
CA SER A 195 -3.99 -16.80 -13.73
C SER A 195 -2.84 -16.12 -12.98
N MET A 196 -2.32 -16.77 -11.93
CA MET A 196 -1.21 -16.25 -11.12
C MET A 196 0.10 -16.15 -11.92
N THR A 197 0.37 -17.10 -12.80
CA THR A 197 1.56 -17.09 -13.67
C THR A 197 1.52 -15.91 -14.62
N LYS A 198 0.38 -15.68 -15.29
CA LYS A 198 0.17 -14.53 -16.17
C LYS A 198 0.35 -13.20 -15.42
N ALA A 199 -0.16 -13.09 -14.20
CA ALA A 199 0.00 -11.90 -13.37
C ALA A 199 1.48 -11.66 -13.00
N THR A 200 2.24 -12.72 -12.72
CA THR A 200 3.67 -12.61 -12.40
C THR A 200 4.47 -12.11 -13.60
N GLU A 201 4.15 -12.56 -14.82
CA GLU A 201 4.80 -12.11 -16.06
C GLU A 201 4.61 -10.61 -16.29
N LEU A 202 3.45 -10.06 -15.91
CA LEU A 202 3.21 -8.61 -15.95
C LEU A 202 4.23 -7.84 -15.12
N PHE A 203 4.54 -8.31 -13.90
CA PHE A 203 5.48 -7.64 -13.00
C PHE A 203 6.95 -7.86 -13.38
N LEU A 204 7.28 -8.97 -14.01
CA LEU A 204 8.63 -9.23 -14.51
C LEU A 204 8.91 -8.54 -15.85
N GLY A 205 7.88 -8.29 -16.66
CA GLY A 205 7.98 -7.68 -17.98
C GLY A 205 7.71 -6.18 -18.01
N ALA A 206 6.97 -5.65 -17.06
CA ALA A 206 6.73 -4.23 -16.92
C ALA A 206 7.82 -3.62 -16.04
N ALA A 207 8.55 -2.64 -16.57
CA ALA A 207 9.17 -1.66 -15.70
C ALA A 207 8.05 -1.08 -14.82
N LEU A 208 8.10 -1.35 -13.51
CA LEU A 208 7.19 -0.77 -12.51
C LEU A 208 7.03 0.72 -12.80
N PRO A 209 5.83 1.30 -12.58
CA PRO A 209 5.65 2.73 -12.82
C PRO A 209 6.80 3.48 -12.16
N PRO A 210 7.36 4.49 -12.82
CA PRO A 210 8.49 5.22 -12.27
C PRO A 210 8.11 5.67 -10.87
N THR A 211 8.96 5.35 -9.90
CA THR A 211 8.93 5.98 -8.60
C THR A 211 8.64 7.45 -8.84
N ALA A 212 7.73 8.04 -8.06
CA ALA A 212 7.42 9.46 -8.16
C ALA A 212 8.69 10.26 -7.78
N GLU A 213 9.67 10.24 -8.67
CA GLU A 213 10.73 11.21 -8.77
C GLU A 213 10.25 12.30 -9.70
N ALA A 214 10.16 13.48 -9.13
CA ALA A 214 10.12 14.76 -9.79
C ALA A 214 8.88 15.06 -10.68
N VAL A 215 7.86 15.64 -10.10
CA VAL A 215 7.35 16.94 -10.58
C VAL A 215 7.27 17.92 -9.43
#